data_bb5a7986ee6543e39ce0c22a7fd02c1d
#
_entry.id   bb5a7986ee6543e39ce0c22a7fd02c1d
#
_cell.length_a   1.000
_cell.length_b   1.000
_cell.length_c   1.000
_cell.angle_alpha   90.00
_cell.angle_beta   90.00
_cell.angle_gamma   90.00
#
_symmetry.space_group_name_H-M   'P 1'
#
loop_
_entity.id
_entity.type
_entity.pdbx_description
1 polymer ?
#
loop_
_entity_poly.entity_id
_entity_poly.type
_entity_poly.pdbx_seq_one_letter_code
_entity_poly.pdbx_strand_id
1 'polypeptide(L)'
;MIFDVDVVLVDSYDAHFRSWRDVLRENGLDMSEDDFAQTFGRTSREIIRRFWGNDVDDATARAIDDRKEALYRDLVREAFPAMEGAVALIDALHAAGFALAVGSSAPPENVVLSLDGLGRRDAFRAIVTGRDVTRGKPDPQVFLLAAERLGMAPRDCAVIEDAPAGVRAAAAAGMANVALLGTA
;
A
#
# COMPACT_ATOMS: atom_id res chain seq x y z
N MET A 1 -1.72 -16.63 3.90
CA MET A 1 -0.68 -15.61 3.63
C MET A 1 -1.35 -14.28 3.36
N ILE A 2 -0.89 -13.18 3.95
CA ILE A 2 -1.44 -11.83 3.77
C ILE A 2 -0.35 -10.98 3.14
N PHE A 3 -0.68 -10.24 2.08
CA PHE A 3 0.25 -9.39 1.35
C PHE A 3 -0.09 -7.91 1.58
N ASP A 4 0.91 -7.08 1.81
CA ASP A 4 0.78 -5.68 1.43
C ASP A 4 0.82 -5.54 -0.10
N VAL A 5 0.57 -4.36 -0.63
CA VAL A 5 0.48 -4.11 -2.08
C VAL A 5 1.66 -3.30 -2.57
N ASP A 6 1.83 -2.09 -2.02
CA ASP A 6 2.85 -1.16 -2.45
C ASP A 6 4.24 -1.69 -2.11
N VAL A 7 5.16 -1.68 -3.08
CA VAL A 7 6.53 -2.20 -2.97
C VAL A 7 6.62 -3.70 -2.58
N VAL A 8 5.47 -4.38 -2.52
CA VAL A 8 5.37 -5.84 -2.28
C VAL A 8 4.86 -6.57 -3.51
N LEU A 9 3.71 -6.19 -4.03
CA LEU A 9 3.10 -6.75 -5.23
C LEU A 9 3.31 -5.88 -6.47
N VAL A 10 3.44 -4.58 -6.24
CA VAL A 10 3.61 -3.54 -7.27
C VAL A 10 4.82 -2.70 -6.91
N ASP A 11 5.74 -2.50 -7.83
CA ASP A 11 6.88 -1.58 -7.69
C ASP A 11 6.38 -0.13 -7.87
N SER A 12 5.67 0.34 -6.84
CA SER A 12 4.90 1.57 -6.88
C SER A 12 5.69 2.83 -6.48
N TYR A 13 6.97 2.70 -6.10
CA TYR A 13 7.77 3.82 -5.60
C TYR A 13 7.82 5.00 -6.58
N ASP A 14 8.20 4.75 -7.84
CA ASP A 14 8.28 5.81 -8.87
C ASP A 14 6.90 6.43 -9.16
N ALA A 15 5.86 5.63 -9.24
CA ALA A 15 4.50 6.13 -9.46
C ALA A 15 4.02 7.03 -8.30
N HIS A 16 4.34 6.68 -7.05
CA HIS A 16 4.07 7.54 -5.90
C HIS A 16 4.89 8.82 -5.93
N PHE A 17 6.19 8.74 -6.20
CA PHE A 17 7.04 9.93 -6.32
C PHE A 17 6.52 10.89 -7.40
N ARG A 18 6.28 10.39 -8.60
CA ARG A 18 5.79 11.20 -9.72
C ARG A 18 4.43 11.82 -9.43
N SER A 19 3.49 11.06 -8.89
CA SER A 19 2.16 11.58 -8.55
C SER A 19 2.20 12.68 -7.48
N TRP A 20 3.06 12.56 -6.45
CA TRP A 20 3.27 13.62 -5.47
C TRP A 20 3.93 14.85 -6.09
N ARG A 21 4.97 14.65 -6.89
CA ARG A 21 5.65 15.76 -7.56
C ARG A 21 4.71 16.51 -8.50
N ASP A 22 3.90 15.80 -9.26
CA ASP A 22 3.00 16.42 -10.23
C ASP A 22 1.88 17.22 -9.53
N VAL A 23 1.26 16.69 -8.47
CA VAL A 23 0.26 17.47 -7.71
C VAL A 23 0.89 18.69 -7.01
N LEU A 24 2.13 18.59 -6.55
CA LEU A 24 2.87 19.75 -6.00
C LEU A 24 3.07 20.80 -7.07
N ARG A 25 3.52 20.42 -8.27
CA ARG A 25 3.74 21.34 -9.40
C ARG A 25 2.45 22.01 -9.87
N GLU A 26 1.32 21.31 -9.88
CA GLU A 26 0.01 21.89 -10.13
C GLU A 26 -0.34 23.02 -9.15
N ASN A 27 0.28 23.02 -7.96
CA ASN A 27 0.08 24.02 -6.90
C ASN A 27 1.27 24.98 -6.73
N GLY A 28 2.21 25.05 -7.71
CA GLY A 28 3.36 25.95 -7.68
C GLY A 28 4.47 25.55 -6.69
N LEU A 29 4.44 24.32 -6.21
CA LEU A 29 5.44 23.70 -5.33
C LEU A 29 6.25 22.67 -6.11
N ASP A 30 7.32 22.12 -5.54
CA ASP A 30 8.08 21.01 -6.12
C ASP A 30 8.58 20.06 -5.03
N MET A 31 8.95 18.85 -5.44
CA MET A 31 9.48 17.79 -4.58
C MET A 31 10.67 17.13 -5.28
N SER A 32 11.82 17.13 -4.63
CA SER A 32 12.94 16.32 -5.05
C SER A 32 12.74 14.85 -4.68
N GLU A 33 13.50 13.95 -5.29
CA GLU A 33 13.47 12.54 -4.92
C GLU A 33 13.95 12.32 -3.47
N ASP A 34 14.95 13.10 -3.02
CA ASP A 34 15.41 13.09 -1.62
C ASP A 34 14.31 13.51 -0.64
N ASP A 35 13.49 14.53 -1.01
CA ASP A 35 12.34 14.92 -0.20
C ASP A 35 11.32 13.80 -0.12
N PHE A 36 11.04 13.14 -1.24
CA PHE A 36 10.11 12.02 -1.29
C PHE A 36 10.62 10.84 -0.45
N ALA A 37 11.88 10.45 -0.60
CA ALA A 37 12.49 9.38 0.19
C ALA A 37 12.34 9.60 1.70
N GLN A 38 12.48 10.86 2.17
CA GLN A 38 12.26 11.22 3.59
C GLN A 38 10.80 11.14 4.03
N THR A 39 9.86 11.16 3.09
CA THR A 39 8.42 11.11 3.37
C THR A 39 7.80 9.76 3.04
N PHE A 40 8.51 8.88 2.35
CA PHE A 40 8.00 7.57 1.98
C PHE A 40 7.58 6.75 3.21
N GLY A 41 6.41 6.14 3.14
CA GLY A 41 5.81 5.44 4.28
C GLY A 41 5.08 6.32 5.30
N ARG A 42 5.06 7.65 5.12
CA ARG A 42 4.22 8.56 5.90
C ARG A 42 2.80 8.62 5.34
N THR A 43 1.87 9.13 6.15
CA THR A 43 0.51 9.37 5.69
C THR A 43 0.45 10.56 4.71
N SER A 44 -0.49 10.53 3.76
CA SER A 44 -0.73 11.67 2.85
C SER A 44 -0.90 12.99 3.61
N ARG A 45 -1.58 12.95 4.77
CA ARG A 45 -1.78 14.14 5.60
C ARG A 45 -0.48 14.73 6.13
N GLU A 46 0.49 13.91 6.50
CA GLU A 46 1.82 14.37 6.94
C GLU A 46 2.60 14.97 5.78
N ILE A 47 2.53 14.37 4.59
CA ILE A 47 3.16 14.89 3.38
C ILE A 47 2.54 16.23 3.00
N ILE A 48 1.22 16.32 2.98
CA ILE A 48 0.50 17.56 2.68
C ILE A 48 0.90 18.67 3.65
N ARG A 49 0.93 18.39 4.96
CA ARG A 49 1.35 19.39 5.95
C ARG A 49 2.80 19.85 5.79
N ARG A 50 3.69 18.95 5.35
CA ARG A 50 5.09 19.32 5.11
C ARG A 50 5.23 20.35 3.98
N PHE A 51 4.46 20.22 2.91
CA PHE A 51 4.63 21.03 1.70
C PHE A 51 3.67 22.24 1.62
N TRP A 52 2.43 22.09 2.09
CA TRP A 52 1.42 23.17 2.09
C TRP A 52 1.32 23.91 3.43
N GLY A 53 1.95 23.38 4.49
CA GLY A 53 1.89 23.97 5.84
C GLY A 53 0.80 23.36 6.72
N ASN A 54 0.85 23.72 8.01
CA ASN A 54 -0.06 23.14 9.02
C ASN A 54 -1.48 23.73 8.95
N ASP A 55 -1.67 24.86 8.29
CA ASP A 55 -2.94 25.60 8.23
C ASP A 55 -3.86 25.11 7.09
N VAL A 56 -3.44 24.10 6.34
CA VAL A 56 -4.28 23.50 5.29
C VAL A 56 -5.51 22.83 5.93
N ASP A 57 -6.71 23.26 5.48
CA ASP A 57 -7.95 22.69 5.98
C ASP A 57 -8.21 21.27 5.45
N ASP A 58 -9.12 20.56 6.11
CA ASP A 58 -9.40 19.15 5.81
C ASP A 58 -10.04 18.95 4.41
N ALA A 59 -10.74 19.93 3.86
CA ALA A 59 -11.34 19.85 2.53
C ALA A 59 -10.26 19.98 1.45
N THR A 60 -9.39 20.97 1.60
CA THR A 60 -8.22 21.18 0.73
C THR A 60 -7.28 19.97 0.78
N ALA A 61 -6.97 19.46 1.98
CA ALA A 61 -6.12 18.29 2.13
C ALA A 61 -6.70 17.05 1.42
N ARG A 62 -8.02 16.83 1.53
CA ARG A 62 -8.69 15.75 0.78
C ARG A 62 -8.61 15.94 -0.72
N ALA A 63 -8.84 17.14 -1.21
CA ALA A 63 -8.78 17.43 -2.65
C ALA A 63 -7.38 17.17 -3.23
N ILE A 64 -6.33 17.53 -2.50
CA ILE A 64 -4.93 17.27 -2.87
C ILE A 64 -4.67 15.74 -2.90
N ASP A 65 -5.10 15.02 -1.87
CA ASP A 65 -4.93 13.57 -1.78
C ASP A 65 -5.69 12.85 -2.91
N ASP A 66 -6.96 13.20 -3.13
CA ASP A 66 -7.78 12.64 -4.22
C ASP A 66 -7.13 12.90 -5.59
N ARG A 67 -6.58 14.10 -5.82
CA ARG A 67 -5.87 14.44 -7.06
C ARG A 67 -4.60 13.63 -7.22
N LYS A 68 -3.79 13.52 -6.16
CA LYS A 68 -2.57 12.69 -6.15
C LYS A 68 -2.89 11.24 -6.45
N GLU A 69 -3.93 10.67 -5.83
CA GLU A 69 -4.31 9.28 -6.07
C GLU A 69 -4.85 9.05 -7.49
N ALA A 70 -5.51 10.05 -8.09
CA ALA A 70 -5.89 9.99 -9.49
C ALA A 70 -4.67 9.93 -10.42
N LEU A 71 -3.68 10.81 -10.21
CA LEU A 71 -2.41 10.82 -10.95
C LEU A 71 -1.65 9.49 -10.80
N TYR A 72 -1.58 8.97 -9.58
CA TYR A 72 -0.97 7.66 -9.33
C TYR A 72 -1.62 6.56 -10.18
N ARG A 73 -2.96 6.49 -10.18
CA ARG A 73 -3.68 5.48 -10.95
C ARG A 73 -3.48 5.63 -12.48
N ASP A 74 -3.34 6.86 -12.96
CA ASP A 74 -3.08 7.09 -14.39
C ASP A 74 -1.67 6.60 -14.77
N LEU A 75 -0.66 6.89 -13.96
CA LEU A 75 0.70 6.40 -14.15
C LEU A 75 0.76 4.86 -14.14
N VAL A 76 0.10 4.23 -13.17
CA VAL A 76 0.07 2.76 -13.06
C VAL A 76 -0.67 2.11 -14.23
N ARG A 77 -1.74 2.74 -14.77
CA ARG A 77 -2.43 2.23 -15.98
C ARG A 77 -1.61 2.36 -17.23
N GLU A 78 -0.83 3.43 -17.35
CA GLU A 78 0.03 3.65 -18.52
C GLU A 78 1.13 2.60 -18.64
N ALA A 79 1.75 2.24 -17.52
CA ALA A 79 2.80 1.23 -17.45
C ALA A 79 2.72 0.52 -16.08
N PHE A 80 2.07 -0.65 -16.07
CA PHE A 80 1.84 -1.39 -14.84
C PHE A 80 3.16 -1.97 -14.29
N PRO A 81 3.65 -1.51 -13.12
CA PRO A 81 4.94 -1.91 -12.58
C PRO A 81 4.78 -3.11 -11.64
N ALA A 82 4.56 -4.31 -12.17
CA ALA A 82 4.53 -5.51 -11.34
C ALA A 82 5.88 -5.71 -10.62
N MET A 83 5.84 -6.00 -9.32
CA MET A 83 7.04 -6.41 -8.60
C MET A 83 7.58 -7.72 -9.17
N GLU A 84 8.89 -7.78 -9.41
CA GLU A 84 9.53 -8.98 -9.92
C GLU A 84 9.28 -10.18 -9.00
N GLY A 85 8.81 -11.29 -9.57
CA GLY A 85 8.49 -12.51 -8.82
C GLY A 85 7.13 -12.51 -8.11
N ALA A 86 6.41 -11.38 -8.00
CA ALA A 86 5.13 -11.31 -7.28
C ALA A 86 4.09 -12.30 -7.82
N VAL A 87 3.91 -12.34 -9.14
CA VAL A 87 2.95 -13.26 -9.79
C VAL A 87 3.35 -14.72 -9.54
N ALA A 88 4.64 -15.04 -9.69
CA ALA A 88 5.13 -16.39 -9.47
C ALA A 88 4.93 -16.85 -8.01
N LEU A 89 5.14 -15.94 -7.05
CA LEU A 89 4.91 -16.22 -5.63
C LEU A 89 3.42 -16.44 -5.32
N ILE A 90 2.54 -15.58 -5.85
CA ILE A 90 1.09 -15.74 -5.71
C ILE A 90 0.65 -17.10 -6.25
N ASP A 91 1.08 -17.45 -7.47
CA ASP A 91 0.72 -18.72 -8.12
C ASP A 91 1.24 -19.94 -7.34
N ALA A 92 2.49 -19.89 -6.87
CA ALA A 92 3.08 -20.97 -6.09
C ALA A 92 2.36 -21.18 -4.74
N LEU A 93 2.04 -20.11 -4.02
CA LEU A 93 1.31 -20.21 -2.76
C LEU A 93 -0.14 -20.67 -2.97
N HIS A 94 -0.79 -20.17 -4.02
CA HIS A 94 -2.15 -20.60 -4.39
C HIS A 94 -2.19 -22.09 -4.74
N ALA A 95 -1.26 -22.57 -5.58
CA ALA A 95 -1.12 -23.96 -5.94
C ALA A 95 -0.79 -24.88 -4.75
N ALA A 96 -0.05 -24.35 -3.77
CA ALA A 96 0.23 -25.06 -2.51
C ALA A 96 -0.95 -25.06 -1.51
N GLY A 97 -2.09 -24.46 -1.89
CA GLY A 97 -3.32 -24.48 -1.06
C GLY A 97 -3.37 -23.42 0.02
N PHE A 98 -2.46 -22.43 0.01
CA PHE A 98 -2.55 -21.31 0.95
C PHE A 98 -3.76 -20.42 0.66
N ALA A 99 -4.48 -20.03 1.71
CA ALA A 99 -5.45 -18.95 1.62
C ALA A 99 -4.71 -17.60 1.54
N LEU A 100 -5.00 -16.83 0.49
CA LEU A 100 -4.34 -15.54 0.24
C LEU A 100 -5.28 -14.39 0.58
N ALA A 101 -4.72 -13.33 1.17
CA ALA A 101 -5.41 -12.08 1.41
C ALA A 101 -4.50 -10.89 1.12
N VAL A 102 -5.12 -9.73 0.91
CA VAL A 102 -4.47 -8.42 0.88
C VAL A 102 -4.79 -7.68 2.17
N GLY A 103 -3.80 -6.99 2.74
CA GLY A 103 -3.93 -6.07 3.86
C GLY A 103 -3.11 -4.79 3.61
N SER A 104 -3.72 -3.82 2.91
CA SER A 104 -3.05 -2.59 2.46
C SER A 104 -3.65 -1.34 3.11
N SER A 105 -2.82 -0.30 3.29
CA SER A 105 -3.27 1.03 3.69
C SER A 105 -3.77 1.88 2.52
N ALA A 106 -3.58 1.42 1.29
CA ALA A 106 -4.00 2.13 0.08
C ALA A 106 -5.53 2.22 -0.06
N PRO A 107 -6.03 3.22 -0.82
CA PRO A 107 -7.43 3.29 -1.20
C PRO A 107 -7.89 2.04 -1.98
N PRO A 108 -9.18 1.65 -1.87
CA PRO A 108 -9.72 0.48 -2.57
C PRO A 108 -9.47 0.51 -4.08
N GLU A 109 -9.57 1.67 -4.70
CA GLU A 109 -9.38 1.87 -6.13
C GLU A 109 -7.95 1.52 -6.60
N ASN A 110 -6.95 1.83 -5.77
CA ASN A 110 -5.56 1.48 -6.03
C ASN A 110 -5.32 -0.03 -5.86
N VAL A 111 -5.86 -0.61 -4.78
CA VAL A 111 -5.73 -2.06 -4.54
C VAL A 111 -6.38 -2.86 -5.68
N VAL A 112 -7.58 -2.48 -6.11
CA VAL A 112 -8.25 -3.12 -7.25
C VAL A 112 -7.43 -2.99 -8.52
N LEU A 113 -6.93 -1.78 -8.84
CA LEU A 113 -6.08 -1.55 -9.99
C LEU A 113 -4.83 -2.44 -9.98
N SER A 114 -4.19 -2.58 -8.82
CA SER A 114 -3.00 -3.41 -8.64
C SER A 114 -3.29 -4.89 -8.88
N LEU A 115 -4.35 -5.42 -8.28
CA LEU A 115 -4.71 -6.83 -8.42
C LEU A 115 -5.21 -7.19 -9.82
N ASP A 116 -5.93 -6.27 -10.47
CA ASP A 116 -6.37 -6.43 -11.86
C ASP A 116 -5.17 -6.36 -12.82
N GLY A 117 -4.22 -5.46 -12.59
CA GLY A 117 -2.98 -5.35 -13.35
C GLY A 117 -2.09 -6.58 -13.25
N LEU A 118 -2.04 -7.23 -12.07
CA LEU A 118 -1.38 -8.52 -11.88
C LEU A 118 -2.14 -9.68 -12.55
N GLY A 119 -3.43 -9.52 -12.86
CA GLY A 119 -4.30 -10.59 -13.35
C GLY A 119 -4.50 -11.72 -12.32
N ARG A 120 -4.42 -11.39 -11.01
CA ARG A 120 -4.47 -12.39 -9.92
C ARG A 120 -5.47 -12.06 -8.83
N ARG A 121 -6.42 -11.17 -9.10
CA ARG A 121 -7.42 -10.77 -8.12
C ARG A 121 -8.18 -11.96 -7.53
N ASP A 122 -8.56 -12.93 -8.36
CA ASP A 122 -9.34 -14.09 -7.93
C ASP A 122 -8.54 -15.10 -7.06
N ALA A 123 -7.22 -14.95 -6.98
CA ALA A 123 -6.40 -15.75 -6.06
C ALA A 123 -6.59 -15.32 -4.60
N PHE A 124 -7.05 -14.09 -4.35
CA PHE A 124 -7.21 -13.52 -3.02
C PHE A 124 -8.64 -13.72 -2.50
N ARG A 125 -8.79 -14.46 -1.39
CA ARG A 125 -10.08 -14.72 -0.73
C ARG A 125 -10.58 -13.53 0.08
N ALA A 126 -9.68 -12.65 0.51
CA ALA A 126 -10.00 -11.46 1.28
C ALA A 126 -9.14 -10.27 0.83
N ILE A 127 -9.75 -9.11 0.78
CA ILE A 127 -9.09 -7.84 0.47
C ILE A 127 -9.49 -6.86 1.56
N VAL A 128 -8.49 -6.28 2.24
CA VAL A 128 -8.64 -5.22 3.23
C VAL A 128 -7.84 -4.01 2.77
N THR A 129 -8.49 -2.86 2.76
CA THR A 129 -7.96 -1.59 2.25
C THR A 129 -7.92 -0.53 3.35
N GLY A 130 -7.36 0.62 3.07
CA GLY A 130 -7.35 1.74 4.00
C GLY A 130 -8.74 2.24 4.42
N ARG A 131 -9.79 1.99 3.61
CA ARG A 131 -11.19 2.34 3.97
C ARG A 131 -11.85 1.37 4.93
N ASP A 132 -11.32 0.16 5.07
CA ASP A 132 -11.87 -0.86 5.96
C ASP A 132 -11.44 -0.67 7.42
N VAL A 133 -10.43 0.18 7.67
CA VAL A 133 -9.81 0.36 8.99
C VAL A 133 -9.92 1.81 9.47
N THR A 134 -9.90 1.99 10.78
CA THR A 134 -9.90 3.31 11.43
C THR A 134 -8.52 3.70 11.96
N ARG A 135 -7.64 2.73 12.10
CA ARG A 135 -6.25 2.91 12.54
C ARG A 135 -5.31 2.27 11.53
N GLY A 136 -4.41 3.09 10.99
CA GLY A 136 -3.40 2.63 10.02
C GLY A 136 -2.20 1.96 10.71
N LYS A 137 -1.36 1.28 9.92
CA LYS A 137 -0.07 0.72 10.38
C LYS A 137 0.74 1.80 11.12
N PRO A 138 1.34 1.52 12.28
CA PRO A 138 1.64 0.21 12.84
C PRO A 138 0.54 -0.45 13.69
N ASP A 139 -0.71 0.09 13.73
CA ASP A 139 -1.81 -0.62 14.37
C ASP A 139 -2.11 -1.93 13.59
N PRO A 140 -2.33 -3.06 14.29
CA PRO A 140 -2.53 -4.36 13.64
C PRO A 140 -3.88 -4.53 12.94
N GLN A 141 -4.77 -3.54 12.99
CA GLN A 141 -6.17 -3.68 12.58
C GLN A 141 -6.32 -4.23 11.15
N VAL A 142 -5.52 -3.76 10.20
CA VAL A 142 -5.60 -4.18 8.80
C VAL A 142 -5.32 -5.69 8.63
N PHE A 143 -4.32 -6.21 9.34
CA PHE A 143 -3.97 -7.63 9.24
C PHE A 143 -4.88 -8.53 10.06
N LEU A 144 -5.34 -8.06 11.23
CA LEU A 144 -6.35 -8.77 12.02
C LEU A 144 -7.65 -8.94 11.24
N LEU A 145 -8.11 -7.88 10.57
CA LEU A 145 -9.30 -7.93 9.72
C LEU A 145 -9.11 -8.84 8.50
N ALA A 146 -7.90 -8.86 7.90
CA ALA A 146 -7.59 -9.78 6.81
C ALA A 146 -7.64 -11.26 7.27
N ALA A 147 -7.09 -11.57 8.43
CA ALA A 147 -7.17 -12.91 9.02
C ALA A 147 -8.61 -13.30 9.37
N GLU A 148 -9.40 -12.38 9.94
CA GLU A 148 -10.82 -12.59 10.21
C GLU A 148 -11.60 -12.92 8.94
N ARG A 149 -11.42 -12.14 7.86
CA ARG A 149 -12.07 -12.38 6.56
C ARG A 149 -11.62 -13.70 5.90
N LEU A 150 -10.41 -14.17 6.21
CA LEU A 150 -9.94 -15.51 5.80
C LEU A 150 -10.52 -16.63 6.66
N GLY A 151 -11.10 -16.35 7.83
CA GLY A 151 -11.50 -17.34 8.83
C GLY A 151 -10.31 -18.04 9.50
N MET A 152 -9.16 -17.34 9.60
CA MET A 152 -7.90 -17.90 10.12
C MET A 152 -7.53 -17.23 11.45
N ALA A 153 -6.94 -18.01 12.37
CA ALA A 153 -6.37 -17.39 13.57
C ALA A 153 -5.08 -16.62 13.21
N PRO A 154 -4.81 -15.46 13.83
CA PRO A 154 -3.61 -14.66 13.53
C PRO A 154 -2.31 -15.44 13.58
N ARG A 155 -2.13 -16.33 14.57
CA ARG A 155 -0.93 -17.19 14.70
C ARG A 155 -0.70 -18.14 13.52
N ASP A 156 -1.74 -18.41 12.73
CA ASP A 156 -1.69 -19.29 11.55
C ASP A 156 -1.51 -18.47 10.25
N CYS A 157 -1.34 -17.16 10.39
CA CYS A 157 -1.10 -16.22 9.29
C CYS A 157 0.36 -15.76 9.25
N ALA A 158 0.83 -15.48 8.04
CA ALA A 158 2.08 -14.76 7.81
C ALA A 158 1.82 -13.56 6.89
N VAL A 159 2.51 -12.46 7.13
CA VAL A 159 2.42 -11.21 6.37
C VAL A 159 3.69 -11.02 5.56
N ILE A 160 3.56 -10.55 4.30
CA ILE A 160 4.68 -10.08 3.48
C ILE A 160 4.55 -8.56 3.38
N GLU A 161 5.62 -7.85 3.75
CA GLU A 161 5.65 -6.40 3.93
C GLU A 161 7.04 -5.84 3.68
N ASP A 162 7.13 -4.58 3.23
CA ASP A 162 8.39 -3.87 3.01
C ASP A 162 8.64 -2.78 4.05
N ALA A 163 7.56 -2.16 4.55
CA ALA A 163 7.66 -1.00 5.42
C ALA A 163 7.81 -1.37 6.90
N PRO A 164 8.70 -0.69 7.66
CA PRO A 164 8.86 -0.94 9.10
C PRO A 164 7.57 -0.81 9.91
N ALA A 165 6.64 0.07 9.48
CA ALA A 165 5.34 0.22 10.14
C ALA A 165 4.45 -1.02 9.97
N GLY A 166 4.45 -1.61 8.77
CA GLY A 166 3.68 -2.83 8.51
C GLY A 166 4.28 -4.06 9.17
N VAL A 167 5.63 -4.19 9.18
CA VAL A 167 6.30 -5.27 9.94
C VAL A 167 5.92 -5.19 11.43
N ARG A 168 5.88 -3.98 12.01
CA ARG A 168 5.41 -3.79 13.40
C ARG A 168 3.93 -4.15 13.57
N ALA A 169 3.08 -3.80 12.60
CA ALA A 169 1.67 -4.16 12.61
C ALA A 169 1.45 -5.67 12.57
N ALA A 170 2.20 -6.40 11.73
CA ALA A 170 2.15 -7.86 11.66
C ALA A 170 2.59 -8.51 12.98
N ALA A 171 3.69 -8.03 13.57
CA ALA A 171 4.15 -8.49 14.88
C ALA A 171 3.12 -8.21 15.99
N ALA A 172 2.52 -7.00 16.01
CA ALA A 172 1.46 -6.64 16.96
C ALA A 172 0.19 -7.47 16.77
N ALA A 173 -0.08 -7.96 15.55
CA ALA A 173 -1.17 -8.90 15.27
C ALA A 173 -0.87 -10.34 15.75
N GLY A 174 0.34 -10.64 16.19
CA GLY A 174 0.76 -12.00 16.55
C GLY A 174 0.96 -12.91 15.34
N MET A 175 1.29 -12.34 14.18
CA MET A 175 1.52 -13.03 12.94
C MET A 175 3.02 -13.18 12.65
N ALA A 176 3.39 -14.27 11.95
CA ALA A 176 4.70 -14.32 11.31
C ALA A 176 4.81 -13.22 10.25
N ASN A 177 6.02 -12.73 9.97
CA ASN A 177 6.22 -11.77 8.90
C ASN A 177 7.49 -12.06 8.10
N VAL A 178 7.44 -11.71 6.83
CA VAL A 178 8.56 -11.69 5.90
C VAL A 178 8.74 -10.24 5.46
N ALA A 179 9.83 -9.63 5.91
CA ALA A 179 10.17 -8.28 5.48
C ALA A 179 10.92 -8.34 4.16
N LEU A 180 10.38 -7.66 3.13
CA LEU A 180 11.11 -7.42 1.90
C LEU A 180 12.07 -6.25 2.13
N LEU A 181 13.33 -6.47 1.80
CA LEU A 181 14.33 -5.40 1.84
C LEU A 181 14.30 -4.72 0.48
N GLY A 182 13.86 -3.46 0.43
CA GLY A 182 13.97 -2.65 -0.77
C GLY A 182 15.44 -2.49 -1.16
N THR A 183 15.72 -2.53 -2.44
CA THR A 183 17.00 -2.05 -3.00
C THR A 183 16.93 -0.53 -3.02
N ALA A 184 17.17 0.12 -1.88
CA ALA A 184 17.39 1.56 -1.84
C ALA A 184 18.80 1.88 -2.33
#